data_9bf90771e2002f0f09956670ce05a51f
#
_entry.id   9bf90771e2002f0f09956670ce05a51f
#
_cell.length_a   1.000
_cell.length_b   1.000
_cell.length_c   1.000
_cell.angle_alpha   90.00
_cell.angle_beta   90.00
_cell.angle_gamma   90.00
#
_symmetry.space_group_name_H-M   'P 1'
#
loop_
_entity.id
_entity.type
_entity.pdbx_description
1 polymer ?
#
loop_
_entity_poly.entity_id
_entity_poly.type
_entity_poly.pdbx_seq_one_letter_code
_entity_poly.pdbx_strand_id
1 'polypeptide(L)'
;NKTTQDAVNQYELLNPLLTGIYKEMQELSKKKPDSPLNAFKVKAINRILEPIKEMLKMENTHAFLDVLDVDEMPTNSDVVLVLNQYMNAMKIFYEKYYTYNSKDGHKWRIQS
;
A
#
# COMPACT_ATOMS: atom_id res chain seq x y z
N ASN A 1 15.08 5.64 14.75
CA ASN A 1 14.65 5.25 13.38
C ASN A 1 14.17 6.46 12.59
N LYS A 2 14.77 6.68 11.42
CA LYS A 2 14.42 7.79 10.54
C LYS A 2 14.23 7.31 9.13
N THR A 3 13.34 7.96 8.40
CA THR A 3 13.13 7.71 6.97
C THR A 3 13.58 8.92 6.16
N THR A 4 13.35 8.89 4.84
CA THR A 4 13.74 9.98 3.95
C THR A 4 12.55 10.87 3.63
N GLN A 5 12.84 12.12 3.21
CA GLN A 5 11.77 13.02 2.76
C GLN A 5 11.04 12.46 1.55
N ASP A 6 11.77 11.81 0.64
CA ASP A 6 11.16 11.19 -0.54
C ASP A 6 10.16 10.11 -0.14
N ALA A 7 10.50 9.25 0.83
CA ALA A 7 9.59 8.22 1.31
C ALA A 7 8.33 8.82 1.94
N VAL A 8 8.49 9.88 2.72
CA VAL A 8 7.35 10.56 3.33
C VAL A 8 6.44 11.15 2.24
N ASN A 9 7.04 11.81 1.24
CA ASN A 9 6.26 12.36 0.13
C ASN A 9 5.48 11.28 -0.61
N GLN A 10 6.10 10.13 -0.84
CA GLN A 10 5.44 9.00 -1.49
C GLN A 10 4.32 8.44 -0.62
N TYR A 11 4.57 8.32 0.68
CA TYR A 11 3.53 7.87 1.60
C TYR A 11 2.29 8.77 1.53
N GLU A 12 2.50 10.08 1.61
CA GLU A 12 1.40 11.05 1.62
C GLU A 12 0.63 11.07 0.30
N LEU A 13 1.32 10.81 -0.81
CA LEU A 13 0.69 10.72 -2.13
C LEU A 13 -0.07 9.41 -2.30
N LEU A 14 0.55 8.29 -1.95
CA LEU A 14 0.07 6.97 -2.34
C LEU A 14 -0.93 6.36 -1.34
N ASN A 15 -0.81 6.70 -0.05
CA ASN A 15 -1.66 6.08 0.96
C ASN A 15 -3.16 6.35 0.74
N PRO A 16 -3.59 7.58 0.38
CA PRO A 16 -5.01 7.81 0.06
C PRO A 16 -5.48 7.01 -1.16
N LEU A 17 -4.63 6.88 -2.18
CA LEU A 17 -4.97 6.12 -3.39
C LEU A 17 -5.13 4.63 -3.05
N LEU A 18 -4.22 4.10 -2.26
CA LEU A 18 -4.29 2.71 -1.78
C LEU A 18 -5.57 2.46 -0.98
N THR A 19 -5.87 3.36 -0.04
CA THR A 19 -7.06 3.25 0.81
C THR A 19 -8.34 3.25 -0.02
N GLY A 20 -8.41 4.12 -1.04
CA GLY A 20 -9.56 4.20 -1.93
C GLY A 20 -9.78 2.91 -2.70
N ILE A 21 -8.72 2.38 -3.31
CA ILE A 21 -8.80 1.13 -4.07
C ILE A 21 -9.15 -0.05 -3.16
N TYR A 22 -8.58 -0.08 -1.97
CA TYR A 22 -8.87 -1.15 -1.02
C TYR A 22 -10.37 -1.20 -0.69
N LYS A 23 -10.98 -0.05 -0.42
CA LYS A 23 -12.41 0.02 -0.12
C LYS A 23 -13.26 -0.45 -1.30
N GLU A 24 -12.94 -0.03 -2.51
CA GLU A 24 -13.67 -0.45 -3.70
C GLU A 24 -13.57 -1.96 -3.91
N MET A 25 -12.37 -2.51 -3.77
CA MET A 25 -12.16 -3.94 -3.98
C MET A 25 -12.81 -4.78 -2.89
N GLN A 26 -12.87 -4.28 -1.64
CA GLN A 26 -13.59 -4.96 -0.58
C GLN A 26 -15.08 -5.09 -0.93
N GLU A 27 -15.70 -4.02 -1.41
CA GLU A 27 -17.12 -4.05 -1.80
C GLU A 27 -17.36 -4.98 -2.98
N LEU A 28 -16.49 -4.93 -3.98
CA LEU A 28 -16.61 -5.80 -5.14
C LEU A 28 -16.42 -7.26 -4.75
N SER A 29 -15.48 -7.56 -3.88
CA SER A 29 -15.20 -8.91 -3.39
C SER A 29 -16.36 -9.49 -2.58
N LYS A 30 -17.07 -8.66 -1.82
CA LYS A 30 -18.26 -9.12 -1.10
C LYS A 30 -19.33 -9.63 -2.06
N LYS A 31 -19.47 -8.98 -3.21
CA LYS A 31 -20.49 -9.35 -4.20
C LYS A 31 -20.05 -10.51 -5.07
N LYS A 32 -18.80 -10.52 -5.52
CA LYS A 32 -18.27 -11.52 -6.45
C LYS A 32 -16.84 -11.89 -6.11
N PRO A 33 -16.61 -12.63 -5.01
CA PRO A 33 -15.23 -12.90 -4.54
C PRO A 33 -14.39 -13.68 -5.56
N ASP A 34 -14.99 -14.60 -6.30
CA ASP A 34 -14.26 -15.50 -7.19
C ASP A 34 -14.19 -15.02 -8.64
N SER A 35 -14.75 -13.84 -8.95
CA SER A 35 -14.67 -13.28 -10.30
C SER A 35 -13.26 -12.76 -10.57
N PRO A 36 -12.67 -13.11 -11.73
CA PRO A 36 -11.34 -12.61 -12.08
C PRO A 36 -11.38 -11.13 -12.44
N LEU A 37 -10.33 -10.42 -12.08
CA LEU A 37 -10.15 -9.01 -12.41
C LEU A 37 -9.64 -8.93 -13.85
N ASN A 38 -10.16 -7.98 -14.64
CA ASN A 38 -9.67 -7.81 -15.99
C ASN A 38 -8.29 -7.15 -16.03
N ALA A 39 -7.61 -7.25 -17.18
CA ALA A 39 -6.25 -6.77 -17.36
C ALA A 39 -6.10 -5.27 -17.08
N PHE A 40 -7.10 -4.48 -17.49
CA PHE A 40 -7.05 -3.03 -17.26
C PHE A 40 -7.00 -2.71 -15.77
N LYS A 41 -7.86 -3.37 -14.99
CA LYS A 41 -7.93 -3.13 -13.54
C LYS A 41 -6.67 -3.61 -12.82
N VAL A 42 -6.12 -4.76 -13.25
CA VAL A 42 -4.85 -5.26 -12.70
C VAL A 42 -3.74 -4.24 -12.91
N LYS A 43 -3.62 -3.70 -14.12
CA LYS A 43 -2.59 -2.70 -14.43
C LYS A 43 -2.80 -1.41 -13.64
N ALA A 44 -4.04 -0.97 -13.50
CA ALA A 44 -4.36 0.25 -12.76
C ALA A 44 -3.98 0.11 -11.28
N ILE A 45 -4.25 -1.04 -10.69
CA ILE A 45 -3.89 -1.31 -9.30
C ILE A 45 -2.37 -1.38 -9.16
N ASN A 46 -1.68 -2.08 -10.06
CA ASN A 46 -0.22 -2.18 -10.00
C ASN A 46 0.48 -0.83 -10.11
N ARG A 47 -0.10 0.14 -10.82
CA ARG A 47 0.48 1.50 -10.88
C ARG A 47 0.54 2.18 -9.51
N ILE A 48 -0.28 1.70 -8.57
CA ILE A 48 -0.24 2.18 -7.18
C ILE A 48 0.67 1.29 -6.34
N LEU A 49 0.58 -0.04 -6.53
CA LEU A 49 1.36 -0.99 -5.73
C LEU A 49 2.86 -0.89 -5.99
N GLU A 50 3.27 -0.75 -7.24
CA GLU A 50 4.69 -0.74 -7.59
C GLU A 50 5.46 0.41 -6.94
N PRO A 51 4.98 1.67 -6.99
CA PRO A 51 5.69 2.74 -6.30
C PRO A 51 5.67 2.58 -4.78
N ILE A 52 4.61 2.00 -4.20
CA ILE A 52 4.59 1.71 -2.75
C ILE A 52 5.66 0.68 -2.43
N LYS A 53 5.74 -0.39 -3.21
CA LYS A 53 6.75 -1.43 -3.00
C LYS A 53 8.16 -0.84 -3.08
N GLU A 54 8.38 0.07 -4.03
CA GLU A 54 9.67 0.76 -4.16
C GLU A 54 9.98 1.63 -2.96
N MET A 55 9.02 2.41 -2.46
CA MET A 55 9.27 3.27 -1.30
C MET A 55 9.55 2.46 -0.03
N LEU A 56 9.06 1.22 0.03
CA LEU A 56 9.23 0.34 1.19
C LEU A 56 10.41 -0.62 1.04
N LYS A 57 11.26 -0.45 0.04
CA LYS A 57 12.33 -1.40 -0.28
C LYS A 57 13.33 -1.64 0.87
N MET A 58 13.48 -0.68 1.77
CA MET A 58 14.37 -0.80 2.92
C MET A 58 13.65 -1.30 4.18
N GLU A 59 12.35 -1.54 4.08
CA GLU A 59 11.54 -2.01 5.20
C GLU A 59 11.43 -3.52 5.20
N ASN A 60 11.31 -4.10 6.39
CA ASN A 60 11.16 -5.54 6.53
C ASN A 60 9.89 -6.07 5.87
N THR A 61 8.85 -5.25 5.80
CA THR A 61 7.59 -5.62 5.16
C THR A 61 7.72 -5.84 3.66
N HIS A 62 8.74 -5.29 3.02
CA HIS A 62 8.94 -5.37 1.58
C HIS A 62 8.94 -6.83 1.07
N ALA A 63 9.51 -7.75 1.84
CA ALA A 63 9.60 -9.15 1.45
C ALA A 63 8.23 -9.83 1.29
N PHE A 64 7.18 -9.24 1.85
CA PHE A 64 5.84 -9.83 1.86
C PHE A 64 4.86 -9.13 0.91
N LEU A 65 5.35 -8.22 0.08
CA LEU A 65 4.49 -7.45 -0.82
C LEU A 65 4.48 -8.09 -2.21
N ASP A 66 3.33 -8.58 -2.61
CA ASP A 66 3.13 -9.18 -3.93
C ASP A 66 2.67 -8.13 -4.94
N VAL A 67 2.99 -8.34 -6.22
CA VAL A 67 2.48 -7.56 -7.34
C VAL A 67 1.54 -8.47 -8.13
N LEU A 68 0.44 -7.92 -8.61
CA LEU A 68 -0.56 -8.71 -9.35
C LEU A 68 -0.03 -9.08 -10.74
N ASP A 69 -0.25 -10.34 -11.12
CA ASP A 69 0.09 -10.85 -12.44
C ASP A 69 -1.22 -11.14 -13.19
N VAL A 70 -1.45 -10.42 -14.28
CA VAL A 70 -2.66 -10.56 -15.06
C VAL A 70 -2.81 -11.99 -15.63
N ASP A 71 -1.70 -12.65 -15.91
CA ASP A 71 -1.71 -14.01 -16.46
C ASP A 71 -2.17 -15.05 -15.45
N GLU A 72 -2.06 -14.76 -14.16
CA GLU A 72 -2.57 -15.62 -13.11
C GLU A 72 -4.06 -15.41 -12.84
N MET A 73 -4.69 -14.47 -13.53
CA MET A 73 -6.11 -14.17 -13.43
C MET A 73 -6.58 -14.00 -11.97
N PRO A 74 -6.01 -13.03 -11.24
CA PRO A 74 -6.36 -12.85 -9.83
C PRO A 74 -7.86 -12.53 -9.68
N THR A 75 -8.48 -13.16 -8.69
CA THR A 75 -9.88 -12.90 -8.37
C THR A 75 -10.01 -11.64 -7.52
N ASN A 76 -11.24 -11.15 -7.36
CA ASN A 76 -11.48 -9.99 -6.50
C ASN A 76 -10.98 -10.25 -5.07
N SER A 77 -11.18 -11.44 -4.53
CA SER A 77 -10.69 -11.76 -3.18
C SER A 77 -9.17 -11.88 -3.12
N ASP A 78 -8.52 -12.38 -4.18
CA ASP A 78 -7.06 -12.40 -4.27
C ASP A 78 -6.50 -10.97 -4.20
N VAL A 79 -7.13 -10.05 -4.91
CA VAL A 79 -6.70 -8.66 -4.95
C VAL A 79 -6.86 -8.00 -3.58
N VAL A 80 -7.97 -8.26 -2.88
CA VAL A 80 -8.18 -7.75 -1.52
C VAL A 80 -7.07 -8.25 -0.59
N LEU A 81 -6.69 -9.52 -0.71
CA LEU A 81 -5.61 -10.08 0.09
C LEU A 81 -4.29 -9.33 -0.15
N VAL A 82 -3.94 -9.10 -1.41
CA VAL A 82 -2.72 -8.37 -1.76
C VAL A 82 -2.78 -6.92 -1.27
N LEU A 83 -3.90 -6.23 -1.51
CA LEU A 83 -4.06 -4.85 -1.04
C LEU A 83 -3.92 -4.75 0.48
N ASN A 84 -4.41 -5.78 1.19
CA ASN A 84 -4.27 -5.81 2.64
C ASN A 84 -2.81 -5.89 3.08
N GLN A 85 -1.94 -6.59 2.33
CA GLN A 85 -0.51 -6.60 2.60
C GLN A 85 0.05 -5.18 2.58
N TYR A 86 -0.32 -4.40 1.56
CA TYR A 86 0.16 -3.03 1.40
C TYR A 86 -0.43 -2.09 2.46
N MET A 87 -1.71 -2.27 2.79
CA MET A 87 -2.36 -1.47 3.85
C MET A 87 -1.63 -1.64 5.18
N ASN A 88 -1.31 -2.88 5.53
CA ASN A 88 -0.59 -3.15 6.78
C ASN A 88 0.86 -2.65 6.73
N ALA A 89 1.54 -2.80 5.59
CA ALA A 89 2.90 -2.30 5.44
C ALA A 89 2.97 -0.78 5.58
N MET A 90 2.01 -0.07 5.01
CA MET A 90 1.93 1.39 5.12
C MET A 90 1.61 1.82 6.55
N LYS A 91 0.75 1.08 7.24
CA LYS A 91 0.45 1.33 8.65
C LYS A 91 1.71 1.17 9.51
N ILE A 92 2.47 0.09 9.29
CA ILE A 92 3.71 -0.17 10.01
C ILE A 92 4.72 0.96 9.75
N PHE A 93 4.85 1.40 8.49
CA PHE A 93 5.71 2.51 8.12
C PHE A 93 5.33 3.77 8.88
N TYR A 94 4.04 4.11 8.89
CA TYR A 94 3.53 5.27 9.61
C TYR A 94 3.85 5.19 11.10
N GLU A 95 3.54 4.07 11.72
CA GLU A 95 3.77 3.89 13.17
C GLU A 95 5.26 3.95 13.52
N LYS A 96 6.13 3.52 12.62
CA LYS A 96 7.56 3.50 12.85
C LYS A 96 8.20 4.89 12.77
N TYR A 97 7.72 5.73 11.85
CA TYR A 97 8.40 6.99 11.54
C TYR A 97 7.61 8.25 11.85
N TYR A 98 6.34 8.15 12.16
CA TYR A 98 5.53 9.30 12.56
C TYR A 98 5.44 9.33 14.08
N THR A 99 5.66 10.50 14.65
CA THR A 99 5.72 10.62 16.11
C THR A 99 4.97 11.86 16.58
N TYR A 100 4.55 11.82 17.85
CA TYR A 100 3.99 12.95 18.55
C TYR A 100 4.77 13.16 19.84
N ASN A 101 5.08 14.40 20.14
CA ASN A 101 5.54 14.76 21.48
C ASN A 101 4.99 16.12 21.85
N SER A 102 4.92 16.40 23.15
CA SER A 102 4.29 17.63 23.65
C SER A 102 5.05 18.89 23.26
N LYS A 103 6.32 18.78 22.93
CA LYS A 103 7.16 19.92 22.55
C LYS A 103 7.03 20.28 21.08
N ASP A 104 7.11 19.27 20.18
CA ASP A 104 7.16 19.48 18.73
C ASP A 104 5.87 19.16 18.01
N GLY A 105 4.89 18.55 18.70
CA GLY A 105 3.65 18.13 18.09
C GLY A 105 3.82 16.88 17.23
N HIS A 106 2.98 16.75 16.19
CA HIS A 106 3.03 15.65 15.24
C HIS A 106 4.07 15.90 14.16
N LYS A 107 4.96 14.94 13.93
CA LYS A 107 5.93 15.08 12.85
C LYS A 107 6.51 13.74 12.43
N TRP A 108 7.05 13.71 11.21
CA TRP A 108 7.82 12.59 10.69
C TRP A 108 9.27 12.66 11.19
N ARG A 109 9.86 11.50 11.43
CA ARG A 109 11.29 11.40 11.76
C ARG A 109 12.07 11.22 10.46
N ILE A 110 12.64 12.30 9.97
CA ILE A 110 13.29 12.35 8.66
C ILE A 110 14.79 12.55 8.81
N GLN A 111 15.57 11.84 7.99
CA GLN A 111 17.01 11.99 7.91
C GLN A 111 17.34 13.37 7.32
N SER A 112 18.26 14.07 7.98
CA SER A 112 18.73 15.37 7.50
C SER A 112 19.82 15.22 6.45
#